data_46fac02bea2f1e84af1f4d7a1c6bf4d7
#
_entry.id   46fac02bea2f1e84af1f4d7a1c6bf4d7
#
_cell.length_a   1.000
_cell.length_b   1.000
_cell.length_c   1.000
_cell.angle_alpha   90.00
_cell.angle_beta   90.00
_cell.angle_gamma   90.00
#
_symmetry.space_group_name_H-M   'P 1'
#
loop_
_entity.id
_entity.type
_entity.pdbx_description
1 polymer ?
#
loop_
_entity_poly.entity_id
_entity_poly.type
_entity_poly.pdbx_seq_one_letter_code
_entity_poly.pdbx_strand_id
1 'polypeptide(L)'
;MALRLFLGYGLVGVSLFMLLGFFNADVGSGVARALAFLVAVGIPGAAGAVLLKQHYGGGRRLASSREELKRKTQEAELLRMAGEHDGRLTVVEVVRELAMGQAEAESMLRSLVERGISEVQVTDSGLLVYSFPDVKLLGEKHTSRGVLDD
;
A
#
# COMPACT_ATOMS: atom_id res chain seq x y z
N MET A 1 -2.47 23.73 -6.79
CA MET A 1 -1.47 22.84 -6.15
C MET A 1 -0.12 23.53 -5.92
N ALA A 2 0.35 24.36 -6.84
CA ALA A 2 1.61 25.11 -6.72
C ALA A 2 1.70 26.06 -5.51
N LEU A 3 0.58 26.71 -5.14
CA LEU A 3 0.55 27.71 -4.04
C LEU A 3 1.00 27.14 -2.69
N ARG A 4 0.61 25.90 -2.37
CA ARG A 4 1.00 25.25 -1.09
C ARG A 4 2.48 24.90 -1.03
N LEU A 5 3.09 24.55 -2.16
CA LEU A 5 4.53 24.33 -2.27
C LEU A 5 5.30 25.64 -2.08
N PHE A 6 4.87 26.71 -2.76
CA PHE A 6 5.46 28.03 -2.60
C PHE A 6 5.37 28.52 -1.14
N LEU A 7 4.25 28.29 -0.47
CA LEU A 7 4.06 28.63 0.95
C LEU A 7 4.99 27.82 1.85
N GLY A 8 5.16 26.51 1.59
CA GLY A 8 6.04 25.64 2.36
C GLY A 8 7.52 26.04 2.23
N TYR A 9 8.00 26.24 1.00
CA TYR A 9 9.37 26.70 0.76
C TYR A 9 9.60 28.14 1.24
N GLY A 10 8.59 29.01 1.12
CA GLY A 10 8.66 30.39 1.63
C GLY A 10 8.82 30.41 3.16
N LEU A 11 8.05 29.60 3.90
CA LEU A 11 8.14 29.50 5.35
C LEU A 11 9.50 28.94 5.82
N VAL A 12 10.04 27.94 5.12
CA VAL A 12 11.37 27.40 5.40
C VAL A 12 12.45 28.46 5.10
N GLY A 13 12.33 29.21 4.01
CA GLY A 13 13.24 30.29 3.65
C GLY A 13 13.24 31.43 4.67
N VAL A 14 12.05 31.84 5.15
CA VAL A 14 11.90 32.84 6.22
C VAL A 14 12.51 32.35 7.54
N SER A 15 12.28 31.08 7.89
CA SER A 15 12.90 30.49 9.10
C SER A 15 14.41 30.47 9.02
N LEU A 16 15.00 30.15 7.87
CA LEU A 16 16.43 30.14 7.62
C LEU A 16 17.01 31.58 7.68
N PHE A 17 16.30 32.54 7.09
CA PHE A 17 16.69 33.94 7.16
C PHE A 17 16.64 34.50 8.58
N MET A 18 15.61 34.17 9.36
CA MET A 18 15.51 34.54 10.77
C MET A 18 16.59 33.88 11.63
N LEU A 19 16.98 32.64 11.31
CA LEU A 19 18.09 31.96 11.95
C LEU A 19 19.41 32.73 11.78
N LEU A 20 19.70 33.17 10.56
CA LEU A 20 20.90 33.96 10.27
C LEU A 20 20.87 35.33 11.00
N GLY A 21 19.72 36.00 11.02
CA GLY A 21 19.52 37.25 11.76
C GLY A 21 19.69 37.07 13.26
N PHE A 22 19.24 35.96 13.82
CA PHE A 22 19.34 35.66 15.25
C PHE A 22 20.80 35.49 15.73
N PHE A 23 21.67 34.90 14.91
CA PHE A 23 23.10 34.79 15.24
C PHE A 23 23.82 36.14 15.27
N ASN A 24 23.29 37.14 14.57
CA ASN A 24 23.88 38.50 14.52
C ASN A 24 23.23 39.48 15.48
N ALA A 25 22.13 39.10 16.15
CA ALA A 25 21.42 39.96 17.12
C ALA A 25 21.90 39.69 18.55
N ASP A 26 22.25 40.76 19.27
CA ASP A 26 22.58 40.67 20.68
C ASP A 26 21.28 40.68 21.49
N VAL A 27 20.68 39.52 21.67
CA VAL A 27 19.43 39.34 22.42
C VAL A 27 19.74 38.97 23.86
N GLY A 28 19.46 39.87 24.79
CA GLY A 28 19.58 39.84 26.27
C GLY A 28 19.76 38.48 26.97
N SER A 29 19.22 38.29 28.16
CA SER A 29 19.42 37.10 29.01
C SER A 29 19.10 35.75 28.33
N GLY A 30 19.81 34.67 28.72
CA GLY A 30 19.75 33.36 28.09
C GLY A 30 18.34 32.75 27.91
N VAL A 31 17.43 33.01 28.86
CA VAL A 31 16.03 32.52 28.78
C VAL A 31 15.22 33.28 27.72
N ALA A 32 15.36 34.63 27.69
CA ALA A 32 14.71 35.45 26.67
C ALA A 32 15.20 35.09 25.25
N ARG A 33 16.49 34.79 25.13
CA ARG A 33 17.12 34.35 23.88
C ARG A 33 16.55 33.01 23.40
N ALA A 34 16.39 32.04 24.32
CA ALA A 34 15.82 30.75 23.99
C ALA A 34 14.35 30.84 23.55
N LEU A 35 13.54 31.64 24.24
CA LEU A 35 12.14 31.86 23.88
C LEU A 35 12.00 32.60 22.55
N ALA A 36 12.79 33.65 22.31
CA ALA A 36 12.78 34.35 21.03
C ALA A 36 13.17 33.43 19.86
N PHE A 37 14.16 32.55 20.05
CA PHE A 37 14.56 31.55 19.05
C PHE A 37 13.44 30.58 18.75
N LEU A 38 12.78 30.05 19.78
CA LEU A 38 11.70 29.08 19.63
C LEU A 38 10.51 29.67 18.87
N VAL A 39 10.15 30.91 19.13
CA VAL A 39 9.04 31.60 18.46
C VAL A 39 9.41 32.01 17.02
N ALA A 40 10.58 32.64 16.84
CA ALA A 40 10.97 33.22 15.56
C ALA A 40 11.39 32.17 14.52
N VAL A 41 12.02 31.08 14.95
CA VAL A 41 12.59 30.05 14.09
C VAL A 41 11.82 28.73 14.22
N GLY A 42 11.48 28.32 15.43
CA GLY A 42 10.87 27.03 15.72
C GLY A 42 9.47 26.90 15.14
N ILE A 43 8.60 27.87 15.33
CA ILE A 43 7.20 27.79 14.84
C ILE A 43 7.12 27.81 13.31
N PRO A 44 7.73 28.77 12.58
CA PRO A 44 7.68 28.78 11.12
C PRO A 44 8.38 27.57 10.50
N GLY A 45 9.51 27.11 11.09
CA GLY A 45 10.24 25.94 10.63
C GLY A 45 9.42 24.65 10.76
N ALA A 46 8.77 24.45 11.91
CA ALA A 46 7.89 23.31 12.14
C ALA A 46 6.67 23.31 11.20
N ALA A 47 6.03 24.47 11.04
CA ALA A 47 4.89 24.61 10.12
C ALA A 47 5.30 24.31 8.67
N GLY A 48 6.45 24.83 8.21
CA GLY A 48 7.00 24.55 6.89
C GLY A 48 7.32 23.06 6.69
N ALA A 49 7.94 22.42 7.67
CA ALA A 49 8.27 20.99 7.63
C ALA A 49 7.01 20.10 7.58
N VAL A 50 5.96 20.43 8.34
CA VAL A 50 4.68 19.72 8.32
C VAL A 50 3.99 19.84 6.96
N LEU A 51 3.96 21.04 6.37
CA LEU A 51 3.39 21.25 5.03
C LEU A 51 4.14 20.48 3.94
N LEU A 52 5.47 20.46 4.00
CA LEU A 52 6.30 19.67 3.08
C LEU A 52 6.09 18.18 3.28
N LYS A 53 6.06 17.68 4.53
CA LYS A 53 5.81 16.27 4.83
C LYS A 53 4.44 15.82 4.35
N GLN A 54 3.40 16.63 4.48
CA GLN A 54 2.07 16.32 3.96
C GLN A 54 2.06 16.25 2.43
N HIS A 55 2.83 17.11 1.77
CA HIS A 55 2.92 17.10 0.30
C HIS A 55 3.69 15.89 -0.23
N TYR A 56 4.84 15.59 0.35
CA TYR A 56 5.68 14.45 -0.05
C TYR A 56 5.16 13.10 0.48
N GLY A 57 4.53 13.08 1.65
CA GLY A 57 3.95 11.87 2.25
C GLY A 57 2.67 11.38 1.59
N GLY A 58 1.89 12.27 0.98
CA GLY A 58 0.64 11.92 0.28
C GLY A 58 0.86 11.03 -0.95
N GLY A 59 1.95 11.25 -1.69
CA GLY A 59 2.27 10.45 -2.88
C GLY A 59 2.56 8.97 -2.56
N ARG A 60 3.24 8.69 -1.46
CA ARG A 60 3.53 7.31 -1.03
C ARG A 60 2.27 6.56 -0.59
N ARG A 61 1.37 7.21 0.13
CA ARG A 61 0.09 6.59 0.56
C ARG A 61 -0.82 6.28 -0.62
N LEU A 62 -0.90 7.18 -1.60
CA LEU A 62 -1.69 6.96 -2.82
C LEU A 62 -1.11 5.87 -3.70
N ALA A 63 0.21 5.77 -3.83
CA ALA A 63 0.88 4.70 -4.55
C ALA A 63 0.63 3.33 -3.88
N SER A 64 0.81 3.24 -2.57
CA SER A 64 0.53 2.05 -1.77
C SER A 64 -0.93 1.60 -1.87
N SER A 65 -1.89 2.54 -1.80
CA SER A 65 -3.32 2.22 -1.94
C SER A 65 -3.68 1.72 -3.34
N ARG A 66 -3.05 2.27 -4.38
CA ARG A 66 -3.25 1.80 -5.77
C ARG A 66 -2.71 0.38 -5.97
N GLU A 67 -1.55 0.10 -5.41
CA GLU A 67 -0.92 -1.22 -5.49
C GLU A 67 -1.73 -2.29 -4.74
N GLU A 68 -2.24 -1.94 -3.58
CA GLU A 68 -3.15 -2.80 -2.81
C GLU A 68 -4.47 -3.06 -3.54
N LEU A 69 -5.07 -2.03 -4.14
CA LEU A 69 -6.29 -2.18 -4.95
C LEU A 69 -6.03 -3.04 -6.18
N LYS A 70 -4.92 -2.82 -6.90
CA LYS A 70 -4.52 -3.64 -8.05
C LYS A 70 -4.40 -5.11 -7.64
N ARG A 71 -3.70 -5.40 -6.56
CA ARG A 71 -3.54 -6.76 -6.05
C ARG A 71 -4.86 -7.42 -5.69
N LYS A 72 -5.76 -6.69 -5.00
CA LYS A 72 -7.10 -7.21 -4.66
C LYS A 72 -7.94 -7.49 -5.90
N THR A 73 -7.86 -6.64 -6.92
CA THR A 73 -8.57 -6.84 -8.19
C THR A 73 -8.02 -8.06 -8.92
N GLN A 74 -6.70 -8.22 -9.00
CA GLN A 74 -6.07 -9.38 -9.62
C GLN A 74 -6.39 -10.68 -8.88
N GLU A 75 -6.45 -10.66 -7.55
CA GLU A 75 -6.84 -11.81 -6.74
C GLU A 75 -8.31 -12.20 -6.98
N ALA A 76 -9.22 -11.22 -7.03
CA ALA A 76 -10.62 -11.48 -7.35
C ALA A 76 -10.80 -12.07 -8.75
N GLU A 77 -10.05 -11.56 -9.73
CA GLU A 77 -10.06 -12.06 -11.09
C GLU A 77 -9.51 -13.49 -11.20
N LEU A 78 -8.45 -13.80 -10.43
CA LEU A 78 -7.89 -15.14 -10.34
C LEU A 78 -8.92 -16.14 -9.77
N LEU A 79 -9.64 -15.75 -8.71
CA LEU A 79 -10.70 -16.60 -8.14
C LEU A 79 -11.87 -16.79 -9.09
N ARG A 80 -12.22 -15.76 -9.89
CA ARG A 80 -13.23 -15.89 -10.96
C ARG A 80 -12.79 -16.89 -12.01
N MET A 81 -11.53 -16.78 -12.48
CA MET A 81 -10.94 -17.75 -13.41
C MET A 81 -10.94 -19.17 -12.84
N ALA A 82 -10.58 -19.34 -11.56
CA ALA A 82 -10.64 -20.65 -10.92
C ALA A 82 -12.06 -21.24 -11.00
N GLY A 83 -13.09 -20.41 -10.85
CA GLY A 83 -14.48 -20.84 -11.02
C GLY A 83 -14.81 -21.31 -12.45
N GLU A 84 -14.22 -20.70 -13.46
CA GLU A 84 -14.42 -21.04 -14.88
C GLU A 84 -13.62 -22.29 -15.29
N HIS A 85 -12.55 -22.62 -14.57
CA HIS A 85 -11.67 -23.75 -14.81
C HIS A 85 -11.85 -24.91 -13.79
N ASP A 86 -13.06 -25.15 -13.33
CA ASP A 86 -13.37 -26.24 -12.38
C ASP A 86 -12.52 -26.24 -11.10
N GLY A 87 -12.16 -25.06 -10.64
CA GLY A 87 -11.32 -24.87 -9.45
C GLY A 87 -9.87 -25.29 -9.63
N ARG A 88 -9.32 -25.28 -10.85
CA ARG A 88 -7.93 -25.65 -11.14
C ARG A 88 -7.26 -24.64 -12.04
N LEU A 89 -6.09 -24.18 -11.64
CA LEU A 89 -5.31 -23.23 -12.43
C LEU A 89 -3.83 -23.61 -12.45
N THR A 90 -3.18 -23.32 -13.57
CA THR A 90 -1.74 -23.39 -13.71
C THR A 90 -1.14 -21.97 -13.72
N VAL A 91 0.15 -21.84 -13.41
CA VAL A 91 0.86 -20.54 -13.49
C VAL A 91 0.74 -19.94 -14.89
N VAL A 92 0.83 -20.77 -15.93
CA VAL A 92 0.81 -20.31 -17.34
C VAL A 92 -0.55 -19.72 -17.70
N GLU A 93 -1.64 -20.29 -17.23
CA GLU A 93 -3.00 -19.75 -17.43
C GLU A 93 -3.15 -18.41 -16.76
N VAL A 94 -2.70 -18.28 -15.50
CA VAL A 94 -2.74 -17.01 -14.75
C VAL A 94 -1.91 -15.92 -15.45
N VAL A 95 -0.70 -16.24 -15.91
CA VAL A 95 0.16 -15.32 -16.68
C VAL A 95 -0.55 -14.84 -17.95
N ARG A 96 -1.18 -15.74 -18.68
CA ARG A 96 -1.83 -15.43 -19.94
C ARG A 96 -3.08 -14.57 -19.75
N GLU A 97 -3.95 -14.94 -18.83
CA GLU A 97 -5.25 -14.27 -18.65
C GLU A 97 -5.12 -12.91 -17.92
N LEU A 98 -4.25 -12.85 -16.90
CA LEU A 98 -4.05 -11.61 -16.12
C LEU A 98 -2.95 -10.70 -16.70
N ALA A 99 -2.30 -11.12 -17.80
CA ALA A 99 -1.22 -10.37 -18.45
C ALA A 99 -0.14 -9.89 -17.45
N MET A 100 0.24 -10.75 -16.50
CA MET A 100 1.23 -10.47 -15.47
C MET A 100 2.51 -11.28 -15.68
N GLY A 101 3.59 -10.90 -14.98
CA GLY A 101 4.84 -11.67 -15.01
C GLY A 101 4.72 -13.00 -14.29
N GLN A 102 5.49 -14.02 -14.75
CA GLN A 102 5.49 -15.35 -14.12
C GLN A 102 5.79 -15.29 -12.62
N ALA A 103 6.80 -14.53 -12.21
CA ALA A 103 7.17 -14.38 -10.80
C ALA A 103 6.04 -13.76 -9.95
N GLU A 104 5.28 -12.81 -10.52
CA GLU A 104 4.12 -12.18 -9.88
C GLU A 104 2.98 -13.22 -9.72
N ALA A 105 2.69 -14.00 -10.78
CA ALA A 105 1.69 -15.06 -10.76
C ALA A 105 2.03 -16.16 -9.73
N GLU A 106 3.25 -16.65 -9.72
CA GLU A 106 3.72 -17.64 -8.73
C GLU A 106 3.61 -17.12 -7.30
N SER A 107 4.02 -15.86 -7.06
CA SER A 107 3.92 -15.23 -5.74
C SER A 107 2.48 -15.11 -5.27
N MET A 108 1.57 -14.74 -6.18
CA MET A 108 0.14 -14.61 -5.90
C MET A 108 -0.48 -15.99 -5.56
N LEU A 109 -0.25 -17.00 -6.39
CA LEU A 109 -0.74 -18.36 -6.16
C LEU A 109 -0.20 -18.94 -4.86
N ARG A 110 1.10 -18.75 -4.57
CA ARG A 110 1.71 -19.18 -3.31
C ARG A 110 1.08 -18.51 -2.10
N SER A 111 0.78 -17.22 -2.17
CA SER A 111 0.10 -16.51 -1.08
C SER A 111 -1.31 -17.05 -0.80
N LEU A 112 -2.00 -17.55 -1.83
CA LEU A 112 -3.31 -18.21 -1.67
C LEU A 112 -3.18 -19.58 -0.98
N VAL A 113 -2.11 -20.32 -1.30
CA VAL A 113 -1.78 -21.59 -0.61
C VAL A 113 -1.46 -21.34 0.86
N GLU A 114 -0.63 -20.34 1.17
CA GLU A 114 -0.27 -19.97 2.55
C GLU A 114 -1.49 -19.56 3.39
N ARG A 115 -2.51 -18.99 2.76
CA ARG A 115 -3.79 -18.64 3.39
C ARG A 115 -4.79 -19.79 3.44
N GLY A 116 -4.46 -20.97 2.90
CA GLY A 116 -5.33 -22.14 2.86
C GLY A 116 -6.50 -22.03 1.89
N ILE A 117 -6.47 -21.07 0.94
CA ILE A 117 -7.51 -20.88 -0.08
C ILE A 117 -7.33 -21.84 -1.25
N SER A 118 -6.08 -22.24 -1.52
CA SER A 118 -5.74 -23.20 -2.58
C SER A 118 -4.73 -24.23 -2.09
N GLU A 119 -4.65 -25.35 -2.82
CA GLU A 119 -3.70 -26.43 -2.59
C GLU A 119 -2.86 -26.66 -3.85
N VAL A 120 -1.61 -27.09 -3.69
CA VAL A 120 -0.74 -27.43 -4.81
C VAL A 120 -0.86 -28.93 -5.08
N GLN A 121 -1.18 -29.28 -6.32
CA GLN A 121 -1.19 -30.64 -6.82
C GLN A 121 -0.16 -30.79 -7.93
N VAL A 122 0.40 -31.99 -8.09
CA VAL A 122 1.36 -32.29 -9.15
C VAL A 122 0.77 -33.40 -10.02
N THR A 123 0.74 -33.18 -11.32
CA THR A 123 0.31 -34.25 -12.28
C THR A 123 1.41 -35.28 -12.48
N ASP A 124 1.08 -36.43 -13.05
CA ASP A 124 2.05 -37.47 -13.36
C ASP A 124 3.17 -37.00 -14.31
N SER A 125 2.89 -35.97 -15.12
CA SER A 125 3.88 -35.30 -15.98
C SER A 125 4.73 -34.26 -15.28
N GLY A 126 4.52 -34.00 -13.96
CA GLY A 126 5.26 -33.01 -13.18
C GLY A 126 4.72 -31.58 -13.29
N LEU A 127 3.55 -31.36 -13.90
CA LEU A 127 2.94 -30.04 -13.97
C LEU A 127 2.33 -29.65 -12.63
N LEU A 128 2.65 -28.45 -12.14
CA LEU A 128 2.06 -27.88 -10.94
C LEU A 128 0.68 -27.29 -11.25
N VAL A 129 -0.33 -27.77 -10.53
CA VAL A 129 -1.71 -27.31 -10.63
C VAL A 129 -2.15 -26.80 -9.26
N TYR A 130 -2.69 -25.59 -9.22
CA TYR A 130 -3.29 -25.01 -8.03
C TYR A 130 -4.78 -25.33 -8.00
N SER A 131 -5.21 -26.08 -6.99
CA SER A 131 -6.61 -26.48 -6.78
C SER A 131 -7.28 -25.60 -5.75
N PHE A 132 -8.50 -25.15 -6.06
CA PHE A 132 -9.34 -24.29 -5.23
C PHE A 132 -10.61 -25.05 -4.84
N PRO A 133 -10.58 -25.87 -3.78
CA PRO A 133 -11.70 -26.74 -3.42
C PRO A 133 -12.99 -25.96 -3.15
N ASP A 134 -12.90 -24.87 -2.41
CA ASP A 134 -14.06 -24.03 -2.07
C ASP A 134 -14.71 -23.41 -3.31
N VAL A 135 -13.90 -22.98 -4.29
CA VAL A 135 -14.40 -22.40 -5.53
C VAL A 135 -15.14 -23.44 -6.35
N LYS A 136 -14.64 -24.68 -6.38
CA LYS A 136 -15.29 -25.81 -7.06
C LYS A 136 -16.65 -26.13 -6.44
N LEU A 137 -16.78 -26.03 -5.12
CA LEU A 137 -17.99 -26.34 -4.37
C LEU A 137 -18.98 -25.16 -4.28
N LEU A 138 -18.67 -24.00 -4.86
CA LEU A 138 -19.57 -22.83 -4.83
C LEU A 138 -20.98 -23.13 -5.39
N GLY A 139 -21.10 -24.06 -6.31
CA GLY A 139 -22.40 -24.52 -6.85
C GLY A 139 -23.29 -25.18 -5.81
N GLU A 140 -22.73 -25.79 -4.78
CA GLU A 140 -23.44 -26.54 -3.75
C GLU A 140 -23.97 -25.66 -2.60
N LYS A 141 -23.62 -24.37 -2.57
CA LYS A 141 -24.05 -23.43 -1.51
C LYS A 141 -25.57 -23.36 -1.33
N HIS A 142 -26.34 -23.66 -2.38
CA HIS A 142 -27.80 -23.65 -2.36
C HIS A 142 -28.40 -24.87 -1.64
N THR A 143 -27.59 -25.91 -1.42
CA THR A 143 -28.00 -27.14 -0.69
C THR A 143 -27.56 -27.14 0.76
N SER A 144 -26.92 -26.02 1.22
CA SER A 144 -26.47 -25.90 2.62
C SER A 144 -27.65 -25.94 3.59
N ARG A 145 -27.54 -26.75 4.65
CA ARG A 145 -28.48 -26.83 5.78
C ARG A 145 -27.83 -26.22 7.01
N GLY A 146 -28.65 -25.71 7.93
CA GLY A 146 -28.17 -25.25 9.21
C GLY A 146 -27.53 -26.38 10.00
N VAL A 147 -26.43 -26.13 10.69
CA VAL A 147 -25.73 -27.12 11.55
C VAL A 147 -26.60 -27.59 12.73
N LEU A 148 -27.69 -26.87 13.01
CA LEU A 148 -28.62 -27.14 14.11
C LEU A 148 -29.98 -27.72 13.65
N ASP A 149 -30.11 -28.05 12.37
CA ASP A 149 -31.36 -28.58 11.79
C ASP A 149 -31.45 -30.13 11.83
N ASP A 150 -30.70 -30.78 12.74
CA ASP A 150 -30.80 -32.22 13.05
C ASP A 150 -31.69 -32.48 14.28
#